data_5220065ecd7eec11282d0587f688d9d3
#
_entry.id   5220065ecd7eec11282d0587f688d9d3
#
_cell.length_a   1.000
_cell.length_b   1.000
_cell.length_c   1.000
_cell.angle_alpha   90.00
_cell.angle_beta   90.00
_cell.angle_gamma   90.00
#
_symmetry.space_group_name_H-M   'P 1'
#
loop_
_entity.id
_entity.type
_entity.pdbx_description
1 polymer ?
#
loop_
_entity_poly.entity_id
_entity_poly.type
_entity_poly.pdbx_seq_one_letter_code
_entity_poly.pdbx_strand_id
1 'polypeptide(L)'
;MEAAGEFVENVGWLAHQVAAHAAVNAPRQGQRKFWGKAANKLAPTRVQQKVEDAISRSDFLRGLNRILPPVLPDGRITPKRLRDAEFKRIGQWCASYGQEEWGRRPRTFVILHMIGCEDALDGFIAERLTDISLPYTEDNLPHALTGDLKRRQFLDYQNYVLTAHARDLEKEGGEHQSIEGSADEFFRVERELGSGGFGEVDEVVSYLSIKRYARKRFGRGRSFKRDQDAITNFANELQILKKLSHRHLVKLIGSYTDRHWVGIIMTPVADMDLKTYLDAERVSPNDKKDRQICLRKFFGCLATALKYLHAQEIRHKDIKPQNILVKNRGVLLADFGTSHNWSDDTRSTTEGTARGFTPRYCAPEVAQHGVS
;
A
#
# COMPACT_ATOMS: atom_id res chain seq x y z
N MET A 1 13.13 -0.86 -36.24
CA MET A 1 13.66 -1.74 -35.14
C MET A 1 15.19 -1.85 -35.18
N GLU A 2 15.85 -1.57 -36.27
CA GLU A 2 17.33 -1.59 -36.35
C GLU A 2 18.03 -0.44 -35.62
N ALA A 3 17.44 0.75 -35.53
CA ALA A 3 18.05 1.91 -34.89
C ALA A 3 18.16 1.83 -33.35
N ALA A 4 17.32 1.02 -32.69
CA ALA A 4 17.37 0.83 -31.23
C ALA A 4 18.42 -0.21 -30.81
N GLY A 5 18.70 -1.20 -31.69
CA GLY A 5 19.76 -2.19 -31.50
C GLY A 5 21.16 -1.59 -31.58
N GLU A 6 21.40 -0.75 -32.56
CA GLU A 6 22.68 -0.05 -32.71
C GLU A 6 23.00 0.93 -31.58
N PHE A 7 21.98 1.55 -30.98
CA PHE A 7 22.17 2.46 -29.83
C PHE A 7 22.62 1.72 -28.57
N VAL A 8 22.07 0.53 -28.33
CA VAL A 8 22.41 -0.29 -27.15
C VAL A 8 23.81 -0.89 -27.28
N GLU A 9 24.21 -1.36 -28.48
CA GLU A 9 25.56 -1.87 -28.71
C GLU A 9 26.62 -0.75 -28.63
N ASN A 10 26.34 0.44 -29.14
CA ASN A 10 27.27 1.57 -29.07
C ASN A 10 27.47 2.10 -27.66
N VAL A 11 26.43 2.11 -26.82
CA VAL A 11 26.54 2.51 -25.41
C VAL A 11 27.30 1.47 -24.58
N GLY A 12 27.09 0.17 -24.86
CA GLY A 12 27.86 -0.92 -24.24
C GLY A 12 29.35 -0.87 -24.60
N TRP A 13 29.68 -0.59 -25.86
CA TRP A 13 31.05 -0.46 -26.33
C TRP A 13 31.75 0.78 -25.73
N LEU A 14 31.07 1.94 -25.65
CA LEU A 14 31.62 3.15 -25.02
C LEU A 14 31.88 2.97 -23.52
N ALA A 15 30.97 2.28 -22.81
CA ALA A 15 31.13 1.98 -21.40
C ALA A 15 32.32 1.04 -21.15
N HIS A 16 32.56 0.09 -22.05
CA HIS A 16 33.71 -0.82 -21.99
C HIS A 16 35.03 -0.10 -22.28
N GLN A 17 35.06 0.83 -23.23
CA GLN A 17 36.24 1.65 -23.55
C GLN A 17 36.59 2.64 -22.43
N VAL A 18 35.58 3.30 -21.82
CA VAL A 18 35.77 4.23 -20.71
C VAL A 18 36.27 3.49 -19.46
N ALA A 19 35.74 2.29 -19.19
CA ALA A 19 36.21 1.44 -18.09
C ALA A 19 37.64 0.95 -18.30
N ALA A 20 37.99 0.55 -19.52
CA ALA A 20 39.35 0.15 -19.89
C ALA A 20 40.35 1.29 -19.80
N HIS A 21 39.96 2.51 -20.23
CA HIS A 21 40.81 3.71 -20.13
C HIS A 21 41.01 4.19 -18.70
N ALA A 22 39.99 4.06 -17.84
CA ALA A 22 40.08 4.40 -16.43
C ALA A 22 40.93 3.41 -15.62
N ALA A 23 40.93 2.12 -16.02
CA ALA A 23 41.77 1.10 -15.39
C ALA A 23 43.25 1.24 -15.73
N VAL A 24 43.59 1.72 -16.92
CA VAL A 24 45.00 1.93 -17.37
C VAL A 24 45.61 3.22 -16.83
N ASN A 25 44.78 4.24 -16.56
CA ASN A 25 45.24 5.58 -16.14
C ASN A 25 44.86 5.93 -14.69
N ALA A 26 44.71 4.97 -13.80
CA ALA A 26 44.41 5.23 -12.38
C ALA A 26 45.59 5.98 -11.71
N PRO A 27 45.42 7.21 -11.22
CA PRO A 27 46.49 7.99 -10.61
C PRO A 27 46.88 7.37 -9.27
N ARG A 28 48.21 7.30 -9.00
CA ARG A 28 48.77 6.88 -7.71
C ARG A 28 48.26 7.76 -6.57
N GLN A 29 48.17 7.23 -5.37
CA GLN A 29 47.52 7.83 -4.19
C GLN A 29 47.87 9.32 -3.86
N GLY A 30 48.99 9.86 -4.35
CA GLY A 30 49.41 11.23 -4.12
C GLY A 30 48.69 12.31 -4.98
N GLN A 31 48.11 11.94 -6.13
CA GLN A 31 47.47 12.90 -7.05
C GLN A 31 46.01 13.16 -6.75
N ARG A 32 45.33 12.32 -5.95
CA ARG A 32 43.91 12.46 -5.60
C ARG A 32 43.58 13.77 -4.85
N LYS A 33 44.53 14.33 -4.08
CA LYS A 33 44.33 15.60 -3.33
C LYS A 33 44.36 16.85 -4.21
N PHE A 34 45.03 16.81 -5.35
CA PHE A 34 45.17 17.98 -6.23
C PHE A 34 43.92 18.17 -7.12
N TRP A 35 43.36 17.09 -7.62
CA TRP A 35 42.15 17.12 -8.47
C TRP A 35 40.84 17.40 -7.71
N GLY A 36 40.75 17.05 -6.43
CA GLY A 36 39.58 17.31 -5.61
C GLY A 36 39.33 18.81 -5.31
N LYS A 37 40.36 19.66 -5.43
CA LYS A 37 40.20 21.11 -5.24
C LYS A 37 39.91 21.89 -6.52
N ALA A 38 40.23 21.32 -7.69
CA ALA A 38 39.99 21.95 -8.98
C ALA A 38 38.57 21.65 -9.51
N ALA A 39 37.99 20.48 -9.15
CA ALA A 39 36.66 20.07 -9.58
C ALA A 39 35.52 20.89 -8.97
N ASN A 40 35.76 21.61 -7.88
CA ASN A 40 34.72 22.37 -7.16
C ASN A 40 34.45 23.78 -7.71
N LYS A 41 35.01 24.17 -8.87
CA LYS A 41 34.86 25.51 -9.44
C LYS A 41 34.23 25.61 -10.84
N LEU A 42 33.92 24.52 -11.47
CA LEU A 42 33.24 24.50 -12.79
C LEU A 42 31.95 23.72 -12.70
N ALA A 43 30.84 24.32 -13.13
CA ALA A 43 29.58 23.59 -13.34
C ALA A 43 29.88 22.37 -14.21
N PRO A 44 29.35 21.16 -13.88
CA PRO A 44 29.67 19.95 -14.60
C PRO A 44 29.28 20.11 -16.07
N THR A 45 30.24 19.86 -16.96
CA THR A 45 29.97 19.85 -18.40
C THR A 45 28.96 18.73 -18.69
N ARG A 46 28.15 18.87 -19.74
CA ARG A 46 27.20 17.81 -20.16
C ARG A 46 27.81 16.41 -20.24
N VAL A 47 29.11 16.33 -20.51
CA VAL A 47 29.86 15.07 -20.60
C VAL A 47 30.15 14.53 -19.19
N GLN A 48 30.59 15.39 -18.25
CA GLN A 48 30.81 14.98 -16.86
C GLN A 48 29.51 14.46 -16.21
N GLN A 49 28.38 15.15 -16.41
CA GLN A 49 27.09 14.73 -15.93
C GLN A 49 26.69 13.36 -16.49
N LYS A 50 26.85 13.12 -17.80
CA LYS A 50 26.57 11.82 -18.42
C LYS A 50 27.46 10.70 -17.90
N VAL A 51 28.71 10.97 -17.56
CA VAL A 51 29.62 9.98 -16.98
C VAL A 51 29.25 9.67 -15.52
N GLU A 52 28.91 10.69 -14.73
CA GLU A 52 28.43 10.51 -13.34
C GLU A 52 27.12 9.74 -13.31
N ASP A 53 26.18 10.03 -14.21
CA ASP A 53 24.91 9.32 -14.35
C ASP A 53 25.14 7.85 -14.77
N ALA A 54 26.07 7.60 -15.69
CA ALA A 54 26.41 6.24 -16.10
C ALA A 54 27.08 5.41 -15.00
N ILE A 55 27.96 6.01 -14.22
CA ILE A 55 28.61 5.37 -13.05
C ILE A 55 27.57 5.08 -11.99
N SER A 56 26.72 6.06 -11.65
CA SER A 56 25.63 5.90 -10.70
C SER A 56 24.66 4.78 -11.10
N ARG A 57 24.29 4.71 -12.38
CA ARG A 57 23.45 3.64 -12.93
C ARG A 57 24.13 2.27 -12.84
N SER A 58 25.43 2.19 -13.11
CA SER A 58 26.20 0.94 -12.99
C SER A 58 26.28 0.44 -11.56
N ASP A 59 26.51 1.34 -10.59
CA ASP A 59 26.55 1.00 -9.16
C ASP A 59 25.17 0.61 -8.63
N PHE A 60 24.11 1.29 -9.09
CA PHE A 60 22.74 0.95 -8.80
C PHE A 60 22.41 -0.49 -9.22
N LEU A 61 22.66 -0.85 -10.48
CA LEU A 61 22.41 -2.19 -10.99
C LEU A 61 23.27 -3.26 -10.30
N ARG A 62 24.53 -2.96 -10.01
CA ARG A 62 25.44 -3.88 -9.29
C ARG A 62 24.95 -4.17 -7.88
N GLY A 63 24.40 -3.18 -7.18
CA GLY A 63 23.82 -3.36 -5.86
C GLY A 63 22.55 -4.19 -5.88
N LEU A 64 21.66 -3.95 -6.84
CA LEU A 64 20.44 -4.72 -7.04
C LEU A 64 20.74 -6.18 -7.40
N ASN A 65 21.66 -6.44 -8.31
CA ASN A 65 22.04 -7.80 -8.74
C ASN A 65 22.57 -8.70 -7.62
N ARG A 66 22.94 -8.13 -6.46
CA ARG A 66 23.30 -8.91 -5.26
C ARG A 66 22.06 -9.44 -4.51
N ILE A 67 20.91 -8.86 -4.72
CA ILE A 67 19.66 -9.19 -4.02
C ILE A 67 18.71 -9.91 -4.96
N LEU A 68 18.64 -9.45 -6.21
CA LEU A 68 17.76 -9.98 -7.24
C LEU A 68 18.09 -11.43 -7.62
N PRO A 69 17.11 -12.17 -8.16
CA PRO A 69 17.36 -13.46 -8.79
C PRO A 69 18.44 -13.33 -9.87
N PRO A 70 19.45 -14.24 -9.90
CA PRO A 70 20.58 -14.11 -10.81
C PRO A 70 20.16 -14.38 -12.27
N VAL A 71 20.72 -13.57 -13.18
CA VAL A 71 20.63 -13.80 -14.63
C VAL A 71 21.68 -14.83 -15.02
N LEU A 72 21.25 -15.89 -15.70
CA LEU A 72 22.13 -16.93 -16.23
C LEU A 72 22.87 -16.42 -17.49
N PRO A 73 23.98 -17.07 -17.90
CA PRO A 73 24.74 -16.68 -19.08
C PRO A 73 23.92 -16.71 -20.39
N ASP A 74 22.85 -17.49 -20.44
CA ASP A 74 21.91 -17.58 -21.57
C ASP A 74 20.79 -16.52 -21.51
N GLY A 75 20.87 -15.57 -20.58
CA GLY A 75 19.88 -14.51 -20.38
C GLY A 75 18.62 -14.93 -19.63
N ARG A 76 18.47 -16.21 -19.27
CA ARG A 76 17.37 -16.66 -18.41
C ARG A 76 17.62 -16.29 -16.97
N ILE A 77 16.54 -16.03 -16.23
CA ILE A 77 16.59 -15.77 -14.79
C ILE A 77 16.02 -16.97 -14.06
N THR A 78 16.78 -17.46 -13.07
CA THR A 78 16.28 -18.53 -12.21
C THR A 78 15.34 -17.92 -11.18
N PRO A 79 14.04 -18.25 -11.20
CA PRO A 79 13.11 -17.69 -10.23
C PRO A 79 13.53 -18.08 -8.82
N LYS A 80 13.51 -17.10 -7.92
CA LYS A 80 13.83 -17.29 -6.51
C LYS A 80 12.78 -16.58 -5.67
N ARG A 81 12.21 -17.27 -4.67
CA ARG A 81 11.34 -16.65 -3.69
C ARG A 81 12.17 -15.78 -2.75
N LEU A 82 11.86 -14.49 -2.68
CA LEU A 82 12.47 -13.53 -1.79
C LEU A 82 11.64 -13.37 -0.51
N ARG A 83 12.31 -13.02 0.59
CA ARG A 83 11.67 -12.72 1.87
C ARG A 83 11.34 -11.24 1.96
N ASP A 84 10.41 -10.84 2.83
CA ASP A 84 10.01 -9.45 3.02
C ASP A 84 11.18 -8.51 3.31
N ALA A 85 12.17 -8.98 4.08
CA ALA A 85 13.38 -8.22 4.34
C ALA A 85 14.19 -7.91 3.07
N GLU A 86 14.15 -8.78 2.06
CA GLU A 86 14.83 -8.59 0.78
C GLU A 86 14.08 -7.58 -0.07
N PHE A 87 12.74 -7.62 -0.11
CA PHE A 87 11.92 -6.59 -0.78
C PHE A 87 12.14 -5.20 -0.16
N LYS A 88 12.18 -5.13 1.16
CA LYS A 88 12.47 -3.87 1.88
C LYS A 88 13.84 -3.30 1.53
N ARG A 89 14.86 -4.17 1.43
CA ARG A 89 16.21 -3.75 0.99
C ARG A 89 16.22 -3.25 -0.45
N ILE A 90 15.50 -3.91 -1.36
CA ILE A 90 15.34 -3.45 -2.75
C ILE A 90 14.70 -2.07 -2.77
N GLY A 91 13.59 -1.87 -2.03
CA GLY A 91 12.91 -0.58 -1.94
C GLY A 91 13.81 0.54 -1.41
N GLN A 92 14.55 0.29 -0.33
CA GLN A 92 15.49 1.23 0.24
C GLN A 92 16.64 1.56 -0.72
N TRP A 93 17.14 0.55 -1.43
CA TRP A 93 18.20 0.72 -2.42
C TRP A 93 17.73 1.60 -3.59
N CYS A 94 16.55 1.33 -4.15
CA CYS A 94 15.95 2.17 -5.19
C CYS A 94 15.82 3.64 -4.71
N ALA A 95 15.29 3.86 -3.52
CA ALA A 95 15.14 5.20 -2.96
C ALA A 95 16.47 5.93 -2.77
N SER A 96 17.53 5.23 -2.34
CA SER A 96 18.88 5.83 -2.15
C SER A 96 19.54 6.30 -3.45
N TYR A 97 19.05 5.85 -4.59
CA TYR A 97 19.48 6.28 -5.93
C TYR A 97 18.46 7.21 -6.62
N GLY A 98 17.55 7.83 -5.86
CA GLY A 98 16.53 8.74 -6.39
C GLY A 98 15.40 8.06 -7.16
N GLN A 99 15.28 6.72 -7.08
CA GLN A 99 14.22 5.94 -7.69
C GLN A 99 13.13 5.62 -6.65
N GLU A 100 12.57 6.63 -6.02
CA GLU A 100 11.59 6.46 -4.94
C GLU A 100 10.33 5.71 -5.41
N GLU A 101 9.82 6.03 -6.60
CA GLU A 101 8.64 5.38 -7.16
C GLU A 101 8.87 3.90 -7.48
N TRP A 102 10.07 3.52 -7.91
CA TRP A 102 10.47 2.12 -8.05
C TRP A 102 10.56 1.45 -6.68
N GLY A 103 11.12 2.17 -5.71
CA GLY A 103 11.26 1.70 -4.32
C GLY A 103 9.94 1.40 -3.61
N ARG A 104 8.84 1.99 -4.06
CA ARG A 104 7.47 1.71 -3.57
C ARG A 104 6.84 0.46 -4.18
N ARG A 105 7.50 -0.17 -5.18
CA ARG A 105 7.00 -1.32 -5.95
C ARG A 105 8.02 -2.46 -6.04
N PRO A 106 8.69 -2.84 -4.95
CA PRO A 106 9.80 -3.78 -5.01
C PRO A 106 9.38 -5.17 -5.49
N ARG A 107 8.16 -5.63 -5.17
CA ARG A 107 7.64 -6.93 -5.62
C ARG A 107 7.35 -6.92 -7.11
N THR A 108 6.65 -5.90 -7.60
CA THR A 108 6.38 -5.69 -9.04
C THR A 108 7.68 -5.59 -9.83
N PHE A 109 8.66 -4.82 -9.32
CA PHE A 109 9.98 -4.69 -9.94
C PHE A 109 10.68 -6.05 -10.07
N VAL A 110 10.67 -6.89 -9.03
CA VAL A 110 11.27 -8.23 -9.06
C VAL A 110 10.60 -9.13 -10.11
N ILE A 111 9.27 -9.08 -10.24
CA ILE A 111 8.58 -9.86 -11.29
C ILE A 111 9.03 -9.39 -12.67
N LEU A 112 9.00 -8.08 -12.92
CA LEU A 112 9.40 -7.49 -14.20
C LEU A 112 10.86 -7.82 -14.53
N HIS A 113 11.74 -7.78 -13.53
CA HIS A 113 13.13 -8.24 -13.68
C HIS A 113 13.20 -9.72 -14.09
N MET A 114 12.47 -10.61 -13.41
CA MET A 114 12.48 -12.04 -13.73
C MET A 114 11.99 -12.37 -15.14
N ILE A 115 11.19 -11.51 -15.74
CA ILE A 115 10.70 -11.68 -17.12
C ILE A 115 11.41 -10.78 -18.15
N GLY A 116 12.43 -10.00 -17.71
CA GLY A 116 13.19 -9.09 -18.58
C GLY A 116 12.35 -7.98 -19.19
N CYS A 117 11.54 -7.32 -18.37
CA CYS A 117 10.62 -6.23 -18.76
C CYS A 117 10.65 -5.07 -17.76
N GLU A 118 11.81 -4.73 -17.20
CA GLU A 118 11.94 -3.69 -16.18
C GLU A 118 11.42 -2.33 -16.67
N ASP A 119 11.55 -2.04 -17.96
CA ASP A 119 11.06 -0.79 -18.57
C ASP A 119 9.53 -0.64 -18.47
N ALA A 120 8.78 -1.73 -18.29
CA ALA A 120 7.35 -1.66 -18.09
C ALA A 120 6.96 -1.04 -16.75
N LEU A 121 7.89 -0.96 -15.77
CA LEU A 121 7.61 -0.41 -14.45
C LEU A 121 7.13 1.04 -14.49
N ASP A 122 7.66 1.85 -15.40
CA ASP A 122 7.22 3.24 -15.58
C ASP A 122 5.75 3.32 -16.00
N GLY A 123 5.28 2.34 -16.77
CA GLY A 123 3.87 2.22 -17.12
C GLY A 123 2.99 1.85 -15.90
N PHE A 124 3.45 0.95 -15.03
CA PHE A 124 2.76 0.68 -13.76
C PHE A 124 2.69 1.93 -12.87
N ILE A 125 3.74 2.76 -12.86
CA ILE A 125 3.76 4.04 -12.16
C ILE A 125 2.73 5.01 -12.75
N ALA A 126 2.68 5.14 -14.06
CA ALA A 126 1.73 6.00 -14.77
C ALA A 126 0.27 5.59 -14.51
N GLU A 127 0.00 4.29 -14.41
CA GLU A 127 -1.29 3.71 -14.04
C GLU A 127 -1.54 3.73 -12.51
N ARG A 128 -0.66 4.35 -11.71
CA ARG A 128 -0.73 4.48 -10.24
C ARG A 128 -0.83 3.14 -9.50
N LEU A 129 -0.29 2.08 -10.07
CA LEU A 129 -0.29 0.76 -9.47
C LEU A 129 0.82 0.63 -8.44
N THR A 130 0.58 -0.14 -7.39
CA THR A 130 1.54 -0.44 -6.32
C THR A 130 1.56 -1.93 -6.04
N ASP A 131 2.46 -2.40 -5.19
CA ASP A 131 2.51 -3.81 -4.78
C ASP A 131 1.23 -4.29 -4.05
N ILE A 132 0.39 -3.38 -3.57
CA ILE A 132 -0.94 -3.70 -3.02
C ILE A 132 -1.85 -4.34 -4.08
N SER A 133 -1.62 -4.04 -5.36
CA SER A 133 -2.41 -4.60 -6.47
C SER A 133 -2.13 -6.08 -6.74
N LEU A 134 -1.03 -6.63 -6.24
CA LEU A 134 -0.72 -8.06 -6.34
C LEU A 134 -1.63 -8.91 -5.43
N PRO A 135 -2.07 -10.10 -5.83
CA PRO A 135 -1.84 -10.73 -7.14
C PRO A 135 -2.77 -10.21 -8.24
N TYR A 136 -2.26 -10.16 -9.46
CA TYR A 136 -3.07 -9.88 -10.66
C TYR A 136 -3.70 -11.15 -11.23
N THR A 137 -4.77 -10.96 -12.00
CA THR A 137 -5.42 -11.97 -12.84
C THR A 137 -5.33 -11.55 -14.30
N GLU A 138 -5.75 -12.40 -15.23
CA GLU A 138 -5.78 -12.04 -16.66
C GLU A 138 -6.65 -10.79 -16.91
N ASP A 139 -7.76 -10.66 -16.18
CA ASP A 139 -8.77 -9.60 -16.37
C ASP A 139 -8.32 -8.24 -15.85
N ASN A 140 -7.44 -8.20 -14.82
CA ASN A 140 -7.03 -6.95 -14.17
C ASN A 140 -5.55 -6.63 -14.33
N LEU A 141 -4.81 -7.40 -15.15
CA LEU A 141 -3.41 -7.13 -15.43
C LEU A 141 -3.25 -5.80 -16.18
N PRO A 142 -2.32 -4.92 -15.77
CA PRO A 142 -2.15 -3.59 -16.35
C PRO A 142 -1.91 -3.58 -17.86
N HIS A 143 -2.37 -2.52 -18.52
CA HIS A 143 -2.13 -2.30 -19.95
C HIS A 143 -0.66 -2.00 -20.27
N ALA A 144 0.09 -1.49 -19.29
CA ALA A 144 1.51 -1.22 -19.41
C ALA A 144 2.34 -2.45 -19.79
N LEU A 145 1.87 -3.65 -19.41
CA LEU A 145 2.52 -4.90 -19.80
C LEU A 145 1.92 -5.43 -21.09
N THR A 146 2.66 -5.24 -22.19
CA THR A 146 2.25 -5.64 -23.55
C THR A 146 2.79 -7.02 -23.94
N GLY A 147 2.05 -7.72 -24.83
CA GLY A 147 2.42 -9.03 -25.38
C GLY A 147 1.96 -10.22 -24.50
N ASP A 148 1.22 -11.13 -25.12
CA ASP A 148 0.57 -12.26 -24.43
C ASP A 148 1.55 -13.15 -23.68
N LEU A 149 2.75 -13.39 -24.24
CA LEU A 149 3.78 -14.19 -23.59
C LEU A 149 4.24 -13.53 -22.28
N LYS A 150 4.51 -12.24 -22.30
CA LYS A 150 4.98 -11.49 -21.11
C LYS A 150 3.89 -11.37 -20.05
N ARG A 151 2.63 -11.20 -20.47
CA ARG A 151 1.48 -11.20 -19.57
C ARG A 151 1.35 -12.54 -18.82
N ARG A 152 1.43 -13.67 -19.54
CA ARG A 152 1.41 -15.01 -18.93
C ARG A 152 2.59 -15.20 -17.99
N GLN A 153 3.81 -14.88 -18.43
CA GLN A 153 5.00 -14.98 -17.60
C GLN A 153 4.85 -14.15 -16.30
N PHE A 154 4.29 -12.93 -16.37
CA PHE A 154 4.05 -12.11 -15.18
C PHE A 154 3.12 -12.81 -14.18
N LEU A 155 2.00 -13.37 -14.67
CA LEU A 155 1.05 -14.10 -13.84
C LEU A 155 1.65 -15.36 -13.19
N ASP A 156 2.51 -16.07 -13.90
CA ASP A 156 3.21 -17.25 -13.38
C ASP A 156 4.24 -16.86 -12.32
N TYR A 157 5.03 -15.82 -12.61
CA TYR A 157 6.15 -15.42 -11.75
C TYR A 157 5.72 -14.62 -10.52
N GLN A 158 4.52 -14.04 -10.49
CA GLN A 158 4.05 -13.34 -9.28
C GLN A 158 4.01 -14.26 -8.05
N ASN A 159 3.81 -15.56 -8.21
CA ASN A 159 3.80 -16.51 -7.09
C ASN A 159 5.13 -16.54 -6.31
N TYR A 160 6.24 -16.12 -6.91
CA TYR A 160 7.55 -16.03 -6.24
C TYR A 160 7.66 -14.83 -5.28
N VAL A 161 6.80 -13.83 -5.42
CA VAL A 161 6.81 -12.62 -4.60
C VAL A 161 5.64 -12.55 -3.62
N LEU A 162 4.67 -13.47 -3.71
CA LEU A 162 3.50 -13.50 -2.83
C LEU A 162 3.83 -14.17 -1.48
N THR A 163 3.09 -13.78 -0.46
CA THR A 163 3.23 -14.31 0.90
C THR A 163 2.50 -15.65 1.03
N ALA A 164 3.19 -16.65 1.55
CA ALA A 164 2.65 -17.99 1.75
C ALA A 164 2.22 -18.28 3.21
N HIS A 165 2.45 -17.39 4.16
CA HIS A 165 2.29 -17.68 5.59
C HIS A 165 1.37 -16.72 6.32
N ALA A 166 0.42 -17.28 7.10
CA ALA A 166 -0.55 -16.52 7.90
C ALA A 166 0.04 -15.67 9.03
N ARG A 167 1.24 -16.00 9.52
CA ARG A 167 1.86 -15.33 10.68
C ARG A 167 2.03 -13.83 10.49
N ASP A 168 2.21 -13.40 9.25
CA ASP A 168 2.45 -12.00 8.93
C ASP A 168 1.16 -11.16 8.89
N LEU A 169 -0.02 -11.82 8.77
CA LEU A 169 -1.33 -11.16 8.78
C LEU A 169 -1.77 -10.65 10.17
N GLU A 170 -1.23 -11.24 11.22
CA GLU A 170 -1.61 -10.94 12.61
C GLU A 170 -0.56 -10.13 13.35
N LYS A 171 0.45 -9.68 12.66
CA LYS A 171 1.51 -8.85 13.24
C LYS A 171 1.03 -7.41 13.32
N GLU A 172 0.73 -6.94 14.53
CA GLU A 172 0.32 -5.57 14.79
C GLU A 172 1.24 -4.55 14.13
N GLY A 173 0.66 -3.64 13.32
CA GLY A 173 1.42 -2.70 12.51
C GLY A 173 2.25 -3.36 11.40
N GLY A 174 1.93 -4.63 11.08
CA GLY A 174 2.62 -5.40 10.03
C GLY A 174 2.47 -4.80 8.63
N GLU A 175 3.39 -5.20 7.76
CA GLU A 175 3.35 -4.82 6.35
C GLU A 175 2.16 -5.50 5.66
N HIS A 176 1.66 -4.86 4.61
CA HIS A 176 0.61 -5.42 3.77
C HIS A 176 1.08 -6.73 3.13
N GLN A 177 0.20 -7.75 3.14
CA GLN A 177 0.52 -9.08 2.62
C GLN A 177 -0.21 -9.35 1.31
N SER A 178 0.53 -9.73 0.27
CA SER A 178 -0.04 -10.24 -0.99
C SER A 178 -0.06 -11.77 -0.94
N ILE A 179 -1.26 -12.35 -0.86
CA ILE A 179 -1.47 -13.78 -0.56
C ILE A 179 -1.60 -14.57 -1.86
N GLU A 180 -0.91 -15.71 -1.94
CA GLU A 180 -0.93 -16.59 -3.11
C GLU A 180 -2.29 -17.31 -3.29
N GLY A 181 -2.93 -17.72 -2.18
CA GLY A 181 -4.24 -18.38 -2.16
C GLY A 181 -5.37 -17.44 -1.76
N SER A 182 -6.30 -17.94 -0.96
CA SER A 182 -7.37 -17.16 -0.36
C SER A 182 -7.04 -16.85 1.10
N ALA A 183 -7.35 -15.63 1.54
CA ALA A 183 -7.24 -15.29 2.95
C ALA A 183 -8.21 -16.11 3.84
N ASP A 184 -9.25 -16.70 3.26
CA ASP A 184 -10.18 -17.58 3.98
C ASP A 184 -9.51 -18.89 4.44
N GLU A 185 -8.35 -19.26 3.89
CA GLU A 185 -7.54 -20.38 4.39
C GLU A 185 -6.94 -20.12 5.78
N PHE A 186 -6.84 -18.87 6.19
CA PHE A 186 -6.24 -18.46 7.46
C PHE A 186 -7.27 -18.09 8.54
N PHE A 187 -8.54 -17.89 8.12
CA PHE A 187 -9.58 -17.39 8.99
C PHE A 187 -10.88 -18.18 8.83
N ARG A 188 -11.51 -18.52 9.94
CA ARG A 188 -12.88 -19.04 9.97
C ARG A 188 -13.85 -17.88 10.19
N VAL A 189 -14.82 -17.73 9.30
CA VAL A 189 -15.89 -16.75 9.45
C VAL A 189 -16.86 -17.24 10.52
N GLU A 190 -17.14 -16.39 11.52
CA GLU A 190 -18.11 -16.67 12.59
C GLU A 190 -19.48 -16.06 12.29
N ARG A 191 -19.51 -14.81 11.85
CA ARG A 191 -20.74 -14.10 11.50
C ARG A 191 -20.46 -12.88 10.63
N GLU A 192 -21.44 -12.47 9.85
CA GLU A 192 -21.44 -11.18 9.18
C GLU A 192 -21.71 -10.07 10.21
N LEU A 193 -20.95 -8.98 10.13
CA LEU A 193 -21.09 -7.78 10.96
C LEU A 193 -21.77 -6.64 10.20
N GLY A 194 -21.69 -6.65 8.87
CA GLY A 194 -22.33 -5.69 7.99
C GLY A 194 -21.83 -5.78 6.56
N SER A 195 -22.67 -5.32 5.64
CA SER A 195 -22.35 -5.21 4.20
C SER A 195 -22.93 -3.92 3.63
N GLY A 196 -22.25 -3.34 2.65
CA GLY A 196 -22.70 -2.09 2.04
C GLY A 196 -21.77 -1.60 0.93
N GLY A 197 -21.98 -0.37 0.49
CA GLY A 197 -21.18 0.27 -0.57
C GLY A 197 -19.67 0.38 -0.28
N PHE A 198 -19.29 0.25 0.98
CA PHE A 198 -17.90 0.29 1.46
C PHE A 198 -17.31 -1.09 1.76
N GLY A 199 -17.90 -2.17 1.22
CA GLY A 199 -17.42 -3.53 1.38
C GLY A 199 -18.23 -4.37 2.36
N GLU A 200 -17.70 -5.54 2.69
CA GLU A 200 -18.26 -6.52 3.61
C GLU A 200 -17.42 -6.55 4.88
N VAL A 201 -18.07 -6.64 6.04
CA VAL A 201 -17.40 -6.78 7.34
C VAL A 201 -17.88 -8.04 8.01
N ASP A 202 -16.96 -8.91 8.39
CA ASP A 202 -17.23 -10.15 9.10
C ASP A 202 -16.39 -10.26 10.40
N GLU A 203 -16.92 -11.04 11.34
CA GLU A 203 -16.16 -11.53 12.49
C GLU A 203 -15.47 -12.82 12.07
N VAL A 204 -14.16 -12.85 12.23
CA VAL A 204 -13.32 -14.01 11.89
C VAL A 204 -12.49 -14.48 13.07
N VAL A 205 -12.25 -15.78 13.12
CA VAL A 205 -11.30 -16.41 14.06
C VAL A 205 -10.09 -16.89 13.28
N SER A 206 -8.92 -16.45 13.68
CA SER A 206 -7.67 -16.93 13.11
C SER A 206 -7.45 -18.40 13.47
N TYR A 207 -7.09 -19.22 12.50
CA TYR A 207 -6.66 -20.61 12.74
C TYR A 207 -5.31 -20.69 13.47
N LEU A 208 -4.49 -19.64 13.38
CA LEU A 208 -3.17 -19.62 13.99
C LEU A 208 -3.20 -19.22 15.47
N SER A 209 -3.82 -18.06 15.77
CA SER A 209 -3.80 -17.46 17.11
C SER A 209 -5.06 -17.75 17.92
N ILE A 210 -6.12 -18.28 17.29
CA ILE A 210 -7.46 -18.48 17.87
C ILE A 210 -8.10 -17.16 18.36
N LYS A 211 -7.56 -16.03 17.92
CA LYS A 211 -8.10 -14.70 18.23
C LYS A 211 -9.20 -14.32 17.27
N ARG A 212 -10.12 -13.48 17.76
CA ARG A 212 -11.22 -12.90 17.01
C ARG A 212 -10.84 -11.55 16.46
N TYR A 213 -11.18 -11.31 15.20
CA TYR A 213 -10.93 -10.06 14.48
C TYR A 213 -12.17 -9.62 13.72
N ALA A 214 -12.33 -8.32 13.51
CA ALA A 214 -13.21 -7.78 12.49
C ALA A 214 -12.41 -7.68 11.20
N ARG A 215 -12.91 -8.33 10.14
CA ARG A 215 -12.30 -8.31 8.82
C ARG A 215 -13.20 -7.52 7.86
N LYS A 216 -12.71 -6.38 7.35
CA LYS A 216 -13.37 -5.61 6.29
C LYS A 216 -12.77 -5.99 4.95
N ARG A 217 -13.63 -6.35 4.00
CA ARG A 217 -13.23 -6.80 2.65
C ARG A 217 -13.83 -5.92 1.58
N PHE A 218 -13.04 -5.62 0.56
CA PHE A 218 -13.48 -4.95 -0.66
C PHE A 218 -13.31 -5.93 -1.82
N GLY A 219 -14.39 -6.22 -2.54
CA GLY A 219 -14.35 -7.13 -3.68
C GLY A 219 -13.52 -6.52 -4.82
N ARG A 220 -12.59 -7.29 -5.32
CA ARG A 220 -11.82 -6.93 -6.52
C ARG A 220 -12.71 -7.06 -7.76
N GLY A 221 -12.64 -6.06 -8.61
CA GLY A 221 -13.42 -6.04 -9.85
C GLY A 221 -12.81 -6.95 -10.93
N ARG A 222 -13.68 -7.55 -11.77
CA ARG A 222 -13.24 -8.32 -12.94
C ARG A 222 -12.67 -7.45 -14.06
N SER A 223 -12.79 -6.14 -14.02
CA SER A 223 -12.18 -5.21 -14.97
C SER A 223 -11.13 -4.38 -14.25
N PHE A 224 -10.05 -4.02 -14.96
CA PHE A 224 -8.96 -3.20 -14.45
C PHE A 224 -9.44 -1.94 -13.70
N LYS A 225 -10.40 -1.18 -14.27
CA LYS A 225 -10.92 0.03 -13.65
C LYS A 225 -11.61 -0.24 -12.30
N ARG A 226 -12.47 -1.27 -12.25
CA ARG A 226 -13.19 -1.62 -11.00
C ARG A 226 -12.24 -2.14 -9.93
N ASP A 227 -11.24 -2.90 -10.33
CA ASP A 227 -10.21 -3.39 -9.41
C ASP A 227 -9.38 -2.23 -8.87
N GLN A 228 -8.98 -1.27 -9.72
CA GLN A 228 -8.26 -0.07 -9.31
C GLN A 228 -9.06 0.80 -8.34
N ASP A 229 -10.38 0.96 -8.57
CA ASP A 229 -11.26 1.69 -7.65
C ASP A 229 -11.32 1.03 -6.27
N ALA A 230 -11.46 -0.31 -6.22
CA ALA A 230 -11.49 -1.07 -4.96
C ALA A 230 -10.16 -0.95 -4.20
N ILE A 231 -9.04 -1.11 -4.89
CA ILE A 231 -7.70 -0.99 -4.32
C ILE A 231 -7.45 0.44 -3.82
N THR A 232 -7.88 1.46 -4.56
CA THR A 232 -7.72 2.86 -4.16
C THR A 232 -8.49 3.16 -2.88
N ASN A 233 -9.75 2.74 -2.78
CA ASN A 233 -10.57 2.92 -1.58
C ASN A 233 -9.95 2.22 -0.37
N PHE A 234 -9.53 0.98 -0.55
CA PHE A 234 -8.82 0.20 0.46
C PHE A 234 -7.52 0.88 0.91
N ALA A 235 -6.69 1.34 -0.04
CA ALA A 235 -5.39 1.96 0.26
C ALA A 235 -5.56 3.26 1.07
N ASN A 236 -6.56 4.08 0.74
CA ASN A 236 -6.88 5.31 1.48
C ASN A 236 -7.27 5.00 2.93
N GLU A 237 -8.18 4.05 3.14
CA GLU A 237 -8.60 3.65 4.48
C GLU A 237 -7.44 3.05 5.29
N LEU A 238 -6.64 2.18 4.65
CA LEU A 238 -5.48 1.56 5.27
C LEU A 238 -4.42 2.61 5.69
N GLN A 239 -4.16 3.61 4.85
CA GLN A 239 -3.21 4.68 5.15
C GLN A 239 -3.63 5.46 6.39
N ILE A 240 -4.92 5.74 6.55
CA ILE A 240 -5.46 6.42 7.72
C ILE A 240 -5.32 5.52 8.95
N LEU A 241 -5.80 4.27 8.88
CA LEU A 241 -5.75 3.34 10.00
C LEU A 241 -4.33 3.08 10.51
N LYS A 242 -3.31 3.10 9.64
CA LYS A 242 -1.90 2.97 10.03
C LYS A 242 -1.39 4.11 10.91
N LYS A 243 -1.98 5.31 10.80
CA LYS A 243 -1.60 6.48 11.61
C LYS A 243 -2.32 6.52 12.97
N LEU A 244 -3.39 5.72 13.14
CA LEU A 244 -4.28 5.82 14.28
C LEU A 244 -3.91 4.85 15.41
N SER A 245 -3.78 5.39 16.62
CA SER A 245 -3.60 4.62 17.85
C SER A 245 -4.32 5.33 19.00
N HIS A 246 -5.60 4.97 19.25
CA HIS A 246 -6.39 5.57 20.31
C HIS A 246 -7.40 4.55 20.87
N ARG A 247 -7.64 4.58 22.18
CA ARG A 247 -8.48 3.60 22.90
C ARG A 247 -9.95 3.56 22.45
N HIS A 248 -10.45 4.63 21.82
CA HIS A 248 -11.82 4.75 21.29
C HIS A 248 -11.87 4.73 19.77
N LEU A 249 -10.85 4.16 19.12
CA LEU A 249 -10.84 3.87 17.70
C LEU A 249 -10.60 2.38 17.49
N VAL A 250 -11.10 1.83 16.38
CA VAL A 250 -10.70 0.50 15.93
C VAL A 250 -9.21 0.50 15.60
N LYS A 251 -8.54 -0.60 15.88
CA LYS A 251 -7.10 -0.76 15.71
C LYS A 251 -6.81 -1.68 14.55
N LEU A 252 -5.93 -1.25 13.68
CA LEU A 252 -5.39 -2.07 12.59
C LEU A 252 -4.49 -3.17 13.16
N ILE A 253 -4.72 -4.41 12.75
CA ILE A 253 -3.85 -5.55 13.02
C ILE A 253 -3.03 -5.89 11.81
N GLY A 254 -3.64 -6.02 10.63
CA GLY A 254 -2.98 -6.35 9.40
C GLY A 254 -3.85 -6.03 8.19
N SER A 255 -3.27 -6.23 7.01
CA SER A 255 -3.98 -6.04 5.75
C SER A 255 -3.43 -6.99 4.69
N TYR A 256 -4.27 -7.36 3.74
CA TYR A 256 -3.90 -8.28 2.67
C TYR A 256 -4.59 -7.97 1.35
N THR A 257 -4.01 -8.50 0.28
CA THR A 257 -4.66 -8.68 -1.01
C THR A 257 -4.55 -10.14 -1.43
N ASP A 258 -5.65 -10.72 -1.85
CA ASP A 258 -5.71 -11.99 -2.56
C ASP A 258 -6.35 -11.82 -3.95
N ARG A 259 -6.66 -12.92 -4.65
CA ARG A 259 -7.22 -12.86 -6.01
C ARG A 259 -8.59 -12.20 -6.09
N HIS A 260 -9.38 -12.26 -5.02
CA HIS A 260 -10.78 -11.84 -5.00
C HIS A 260 -11.04 -10.62 -4.13
N TRP A 261 -10.18 -10.39 -3.12
CA TRP A 261 -10.42 -9.41 -2.07
C TRP A 261 -9.17 -8.61 -1.74
N VAL A 262 -9.38 -7.36 -1.35
CA VAL A 262 -8.45 -6.63 -0.51
C VAL A 262 -9.08 -6.50 0.88
N GLY A 263 -8.33 -6.78 1.94
CA GLY A 263 -8.87 -6.91 3.29
C GLY A 263 -8.07 -6.20 4.36
N ILE A 264 -8.79 -5.70 5.36
CA ILE A 264 -8.26 -5.06 6.58
C ILE A 264 -8.68 -5.92 7.78
N ILE A 265 -7.73 -6.29 8.60
CA ILE A 265 -7.95 -7.02 9.86
C ILE A 265 -7.86 -6.03 11.01
N MET A 266 -8.90 -5.95 11.81
CA MET A 266 -9.06 -4.97 12.90
C MET A 266 -9.44 -5.62 14.23
N THR A 267 -9.19 -4.89 15.29
CA THR A 267 -9.60 -5.25 16.66
C THR A 267 -10.03 -3.99 17.43
N PRO A 268 -10.86 -4.12 18.49
CA PRO A 268 -11.59 -5.31 18.90
C PRO A 268 -12.83 -5.55 18.02
N VAL A 269 -13.34 -6.77 18.01
CA VAL A 269 -14.68 -7.06 17.47
C VAL A 269 -15.71 -6.47 18.40
N ALA A 270 -16.62 -5.67 17.86
CA ALA A 270 -17.70 -5.04 18.63
C ALA A 270 -18.85 -6.01 18.90
N ASP A 271 -19.63 -5.73 19.92
CA ASP A 271 -20.85 -6.47 20.22
C ASP A 271 -21.97 -6.09 19.24
N MET A 272 -22.09 -4.78 18.95
CA MET A 272 -23.06 -4.19 18.00
C MET A 272 -22.65 -2.76 17.62
N ASP A 273 -23.30 -2.14 16.68
CA ASP A 273 -23.23 -0.71 16.43
C ASP A 273 -24.16 0.09 17.36
N LEU A 274 -23.95 1.41 17.42
CA LEU A 274 -24.75 2.29 18.29
C LEU A 274 -26.21 2.38 17.81
N LYS A 275 -26.51 2.22 16.52
CA LYS A 275 -27.89 2.20 16.01
C LYS A 275 -28.64 1.01 16.61
N THR A 276 -28.08 -0.19 16.48
CA THR A 276 -28.62 -1.41 17.08
C THR A 276 -28.75 -1.28 18.61
N TYR A 277 -27.73 -0.72 19.26
CA TYR A 277 -27.78 -0.44 20.68
C TYR A 277 -28.91 0.53 21.06
N LEU A 278 -29.20 1.54 20.26
CA LEU A 278 -30.29 2.50 20.47
C LEU A 278 -31.67 1.90 20.17
N ASP A 279 -31.79 1.03 19.21
CA ASP A 279 -33.04 0.40 18.79
C ASP A 279 -33.45 -0.80 19.66
N ALA A 280 -32.50 -1.38 20.40
CA ALA A 280 -32.77 -2.53 21.27
C ALA A 280 -33.87 -2.24 22.31
N GLU A 281 -34.86 -3.13 22.39
CA GLU A 281 -35.95 -3.04 23.33
C GLU A 281 -35.47 -3.08 24.80
N ARG A 282 -36.20 -2.41 25.67
CA ARG A 282 -35.81 -2.21 27.06
C ARG A 282 -36.73 -3.01 27.96
N VAL A 283 -36.17 -4.04 28.56
CA VAL A 283 -36.93 -4.99 29.33
C VAL A 283 -37.22 -4.47 30.75
N SER A 284 -36.34 -3.64 31.34
CA SER A 284 -36.51 -3.17 32.71
C SER A 284 -36.20 -1.68 32.94
N PRO A 285 -36.74 -1.04 34.01
CA PRO A 285 -36.38 0.32 34.41
C PRO A 285 -34.89 0.49 34.75
N ASN A 286 -34.26 -0.53 35.33
CA ASN A 286 -32.84 -0.50 35.70
C ASN A 286 -31.96 -0.50 34.41
N ASP A 287 -32.34 -1.24 33.39
CA ASP A 287 -31.65 -1.24 32.11
C ASP A 287 -31.68 0.14 31.44
N LYS A 288 -32.80 0.88 31.62
CA LYS A 288 -32.92 2.26 31.12
C LYS A 288 -31.92 3.20 31.76
N LYS A 289 -31.79 3.11 33.09
CA LYS A 289 -30.88 3.96 33.88
C LYS A 289 -29.42 3.66 33.55
N ASP A 290 -29.05 2.41 33.51
CA ASP A 290 -27.71 1.97 33.17
C ASP A 290 -27.30 2.41 31.74
N ARG A 291 -28.25 2.32 30.84
CA ARG A 291 -28.04 2.78 29.45
C ARG A 291 -27.83 4.29 29.37
N GLN A 292 -28.61 5.08 30.11
CA GLN A 292 -28.40 6.54 30.16
C GLN A 292 -27.01 6.90 30.69
N ILE A 293 -26.52 6.18 31.69
CA ILE A 293 -25.16 6.34 32.22
C ILE A 293 -24.12 6.00 31.15
N CYS A 294 -24.31 4.91 30.40
CA CYS A 294 -23.43 4.51 29.33
C CYS A 294 -23.41 5.57 28.20
N LEU A 295 -24.59 6.05 27.77
CA LEU A 295 -24.69 7.06 26.71
C LEU A 295 -24.00 8.37 27.08
N ARG A 296 -24.11 8.83 28.33
CA ARG A 296 -23.37 10.01 28.80
C ARG A 296 -21.86 9.82 28.73
N LYS A 297 -21.36 8.62 29.08
CA LYS A 297 -19.93 8.28 28.95
C LYS A 297 -19.48 8.24 27.46
N PHE A 298 -20.34 7.76 26.57
CA PHE A 298 -20.05 7.67 25.14
C PHE A 298 -19.74 9.03 24.53
N PHE A 299 -20.45 10.10 24.93
CA PHE A 299 -20.14 11.46 24.48
C PHE A 299 -18.70 11.86 24.80
N GLY A 300 -18.25 11.67 26.05
CA GLY A 300 -16.88 11.97 26.44
C GLY A 300 -15.84 11.11 25.67
N CYS A 301 -16.14 9.82 25.47
CA CYS A 301 -15.29 8.92 24.71
C CYS A 301 -15.15 9.36 23.25
N LEU A 302 -16.27 9.70 22.59
CA LEU A 302 -16.26 10.16 21.19
C LEU A 302 -15.59 11.54 21.06
N ALA A 303 -15.83 12.46 21.98
CA ALA A 303 -15.16 13.76 21.98
C ALA A 303 -13.63 13.62 22.06
N THR A 304 -13.13 12.69 22.91
CA THR A 304 -11.69 12.44 22.99
C THR A 304 -11.15 11.78 21.73
N ALA A 305 -11.89 10.87 21.10
CA ALA A 305 -11.53 10.26 19.82
C ALA A 305 -11.45 11.31 18.71
N LEU A 306 -12.44 12.21 18.61
CA LEU A 306 -12.45 13.29 17.63
C LEU A 306 -11.33 14.29 17.86
N LYS A 307 -11.07 14.69 19.13
CA LYS A 307 -9.92 15.53 19.46
C LYS A 307 -8.60 14.89 18.99
N TYR A 308 -8.45 13.58 19.19
CA TYR A 308 -7.28 12.85 18.73
C TYR A 308 -7.18 12.86 17.19
N LEU A 309 -8.27 12.55 16.45
CA LEU A 309 -8.29 12.58 15.00
C LEU A 309 -7.91 13.96 14.45
N HIS A 310 -8.48 15.02 15.01
CA HIS A 310 -8.17 16.39 14.59
C HIS A 310 -6.72 16.77 14.88
N ALA A 311 -6.13 16.31 15.97
CA ALA A 311 -4.70 16.48 16.25
C ALA A 311 -3.79 15.71 15.28
N GLN A 312 -4.31 14.67 14.62
CA GLN A 312 -3.64 13.93 13.54
C GLN A 312 -4.02 14.47 12.14
N GLU A 313 -4.69 15.64 12.08
CA GLU A 313 -5.15 16.26 10.83
C GLU A 313 -6.09 15.38 9.99
N ILE A 314 -6.91 14.54 10.68
CA ILE A 314 -7.87 13.64 10.05
C ILE A 314 -9.29 14.07 10.37
N ARG A 315 -10.12 14.22 9.34
CA ARG A 315 -11.57 14.38 9.42
C ARG A 315 -12.26 13.07 9.08
N HIS A 316 -13.18 12.62 9.91
CA HIS A 316 -13.88 11.34 9.71
C HIS A 316 -14.90 11.39 8.57
N LYS A 317 -15.64 12.47 8.47
CA LYS A 317 -16.64 12.81 7.42
C LYS A 317 -17.92 11.95 7.37
N ASP A 318 -18.00 10.81 8.07
CA ASP A 318 -19.21 9.97 8.12
C ASP A 318 -19.51 9.49 9.55
N ILE A 319 -19.66 10.45 10.50
CA ILE A 319 -20.05 10.12 11.87
C ILE A 319 -21.54 9.86 11.92
N LYS A 320 -21.90 8.60 12.17
CA LYS A 320 -23.26 8.14 12.29
C LYS A 320 -23.35 6.96 13.27
N PRO A 321 -24.54 6.63 13.79
CA PRO A 321 -24.68 5.55 14.78
C PRO A 321 -24.16 4.19 14.30
N GLN A 322 -24.21 3.90 13.00
CA GLN A 322 -23.68 2.67 12.42
C GLN A 322 -22.16 2.58 12.46
N ASN A 323 -21.45 3.74 12.43
CA ASN A 323 -19.99 3.82 12.48
C ASN A 323 -19.45 3.99 13.90
N ILE A 324 -20.33 4.01 14.90
CA ILE A 324 -19.98 4.00 16.32
C ILE A 324 -20.27 2.61 16.86
N LEU A 325 -19.23 1.89 17.20
CA LEU A 325 -19.31 0.51 17.65
C LEU A 325 -19.36 0.45 19.18
N VAL A 326 -20.22 -0.39 19.73
CA VAL A 326 -20.37 -0.62 21.17
C VAL A 326 -19.71 -1.94 21.52
N LYS A 327 -18.84 -1.93 22.52
CA LYS A 327 -18.23 -3.13 23.10
C LYS A 327 -18.22 -3.05 24.61
N ASN A 328 -18.82 -4.04 25.25
CA ASN A 328 -19.04 -4.04 26.70
C ASN A 328 -19.80 -2.76 27.14
N ARG A 329 -19.21 -1.83 27.80
CA ARG A 329 -19.80 -0.54 28.20
C ARG A 329 -19.00 0.65 27.63
N GLY A 330 -18.29 0.47 26.56
CA GLY A 330 -17.49 1.47 25.87
C GLY A 330 -17.88 1.63 24.41
N VAL A 331 -17.32 2.64 23.74
CA VAL A 331 -17.50 2.91 22.31
C VAL A 331 -16.19 3.06 21.58
N LEU A 332 -16.24 2.70 20.30
CA LEU A 332 -15.17 2.88 19.33
C LEU A 332 -15.74 3.54 18.07
N LEU A 333 -14.99 4.45 17.49
CA LEU A 333 -15.29 4.99 16.17
C LEU A 333 -14.60 4.13 15.12
N ALA A 334 -15.32 3.82 14.05
CA ALA A 334 -14.89 2.93 12.99
C ALA A 334 -15.30 3.48 11.61
N ASP A 335 -14.87 2.82 10.55
CA ASP A 335 -15.15 3.13 9.15
C ASP A 335 -14.54 4.45 8.69
N PHE A 336 -13.26 4.39 8.33
CA PHE A 336 -12.48 5.53 7.85
C PHE A 336 -12.46 5.64 6.32
N GLY A 337 -13.34 4.92 5.63
CA GLY A 337 -13.40 4.88 4.15
C GLY A 337 -13.70 6.22 3.48
N THR A 338 -14.36 7.14 4.18
CA THR A 338 -14.64 8.52 3.72
C THR A 338 -13.72 9.56 4.35
N SER A 339 -12.86 9.14 5.26
CA SER A 339 -11.99 10.04 6.02
C SER A 339 -10.94 10.69 5.14
N HIS A 340 -10.53 11.90 5.51
CA HIS A 340 -9.58 12.70 4.75
C HIS A 340 -8.50 13.26 5.66
N ASN A 341 -7.24 13.22 5.18
CA ASN A 341 -6.10 13.87 5.81
C ASN A 341 -5.91 15.25 5.15
N TRP A 342 -6.14 16.33 5.90
CA TRP A 342 -6.05 17.69 5.34
C TRP A 342 -4.64 18.27 5.32
N SER A 343 -3.64 17.60 5.89
CA SER A 343 -2.24 18.02 5.76
C SER A 343 -1.74 17.94 4.32
N ASP A 344 -2.36 17.06 3.51
CA ASP A 344 -1.99 16.88 2.11
C ASP A 344 -2.65 17.92 1.19
N ASP A 345 -3.58 18.74 1.72
CA ASP A 345 -4.26 19.80 1.00
C ASP A 345 -3.59 21.16 1.23
N THR A 346 -3.13 21.80 0.18
CA THR A 346 -2.63 23.20 0.22
C THR A 346 -3.75 24.24 0.44
N ARG A 347 -5.02 23.80 0.50
CA ARG A 347 -6.21 24.64 0.74
C ARG A 347 -7.07 24.07 1.85
N SER A 348 -7.51 24.91 2.76
CA SER A 348 -8.36 24.53 3.92
C SER A 348 -9.81 24.15 3.55
N THR A 349 -10.18 24.27 2.28
CA THR A 349 -11.48 23.90 1.73
C THR A 349 -11.31 22.69 0.81
N THR A 350 -11.99 21.61 1.12
CA THR A 350 -12.07 20.43 0.26
C THR A 350 -12.99 20.78 -0.94
N GLU A 351 -12.42 21.26 -2.03
CA GLU A 351 -13.13 21.43 -3.28
C GLU A 351 -13.25 20.05 -3.96
N GLY A 352 -14.43 19.47 -3.98
CA GLY A 352 -14.71 18.21 -4.66
C GLY A 352 -16.10 17.67 -4.32
N THR A 353 -16.69 16.89 -5.24
CA THR A 353 -17.95 16.20 -4.96
C THR A 353 -17.77 15.24 -3.80
N ALA A 354 -18.50 15.44 -2.70
CA ALA A 354 -18.50 14.56 -1.55
C ALA A 354 -18.98 13.16 -1.99
N ARG A 355 -18.04 12.22 -2.11
CA ARG A 355 -18.35 10.81 -2.40
C ARG A 355 -18.64 10.10 -1.08
N GLY A 356 -19.85 9.52 -0.95
CA GLY A 356 -20.15 8.57 0.12
C GLY A 356 -20.56 9.17 1.47
N PHE A 357 -21.15 10.36 1.53
CA PHE A 357 -21.74 10.89 2.77
C PHE A 357 -23.16 10.33 3.02
N THR A 358 -23.56 10.29 4.30
CA THR A 358 -24.92 9.91 4.69
C THR A 358 -25.75 11.17 4.89
N PRO A 359 -26.71 11.52 3.99
CA PRO A 359 -27.40 12.84 3.99
C PRO A 359 -28.00 13.24 5.33
N ARG A 360 -28.53 12.27 6.08
CA ARG A 360 -29.14 12.52 7.40
C ARG A 360 -28.17 13.02 8.47
N TYR A 361 -26.88 12.75 8.32
CA TYR A 361 -25.86 13.00 9.33
C TYR A 361 -24.75 13.94 8.85
N CYS A 362 -24.81 14.41 7.61
CA CYS A 362 -23.84 15.36 7.09
C CYS A 362 -24.18 16.81 7.55
N ALA A 363 -23.18 17.68 7.46
CA ALA A 363 -23.37 19.10 7.69
C ALA A 363 -24.33 19.73 6.66
N PRO A 364 -25.14 20.75 7.03
CA PRO A 364 -26.11 21.35 6.12
C PRO A 364 -25.49 21.87 4.81
N GLU A 365 -24.31 22.44 4.87
CA GLU A 365 -23.57 22.95 3.71
C GLU A 365 -23.19 21.81 2.74
N VAL A 366 -22.86 20.62 3.27
CA VAL A 366 -22.58 19.42 2.45
C VAL A 366 -23.84 18.92 1.77
N ALA A 367 -24.98 18.92 2.50
CA ALA A 367 -26.26 18.48 1.96
C ALA A 367 -26.77 19.39 0.85
N GLN A 368 -26.53 20.72 0.94
CA GLN A 368 -27.01 21.71 -0.01
C GLN A 368 -26.14 21.85 -1.25
N HIS A 369 -24.83 21.73 -1.10
CA HIS A 369 -23.86 22.05 -2.17
C HIS A 369 -23.01 20.86 -2.63
N GLY A 370 -23.12 19.71 -1.97
CA GLY A 370 -22.29 18.54 -2.27
C GLY A 370 -20.79 18.78 -2.03
N VAL A 371 -20.45 19.83 -1.26
CA VAL A 371 -19.07 20.25 -0.94
C VAL A 371 -18.82 19.99 0.53
N SER A 372 -17.66 19.39 0.85
CA SER A 372 -17.28 19.10 2.23
C SER A 372 -15.96 19.76 2.60
#